data_9030fe86c533d307a9075e7d5099b582
#
_entry.id   9030fe86c533d307a9075e7d5099b582
#
_cell.length_a   1.000
_cell.length_b   1.000
_cell.length_c   1.000
_cell.angle_alpha   90.00
_cell.angle_beta   90.00
_cell.angle_gamma   90.00
#
_symmetry.space_group_name_H-M   'P 1'
#
loop_
_entity.id
_entity.type
_entity.pdbx_description
1 polymer ?
#
loop_
_entity_poly.entity_id
_entity_poly.type
_entity_poly.pdbx_seq_one_letter_code
_entity_poly.pdbx_strand_id
1 'polypeptide(L)'
;MKKFLYTALSLMIAFAGFISCSDDQTYAEQKDKERKAVDAFLKRDVTIVGPSGDTICNVGVINVITEQTFLDQDSTTNLENNEYVLFANNGIYMQIVRRGVGEKVAKGQTRQIACRFIEYNILGDSLQLRNDVSYWHTNPDIMAVTNTSGTFSGRFVTGDMAGSMYQTYGEEKVLEGWLAPLPYIRVGRQTTAEGEIAKVRLIVPHTAGQSNAASNVYPCFYEILYQECRD
;
A
#
# COMPACT_ATOMS: atom_id res chain seq x y z
N MET A 1 3.66 54.27 39.54
CA MET A 1 3.55 52.80 39.56
C MET A 1 2.41 52.25 38.70
N LYS A 2 1.17 52.77 38.75
CA LYS A 2 0.05 52.25 37.93
C LYS A 2 0.24 52.39 36.39
N LYS A 3 0.89 53.47 35.91
CA LYS A 3 1.13 53.66 34.46
C LYS A 3 2.18 52.71 33.90
N PHE A 4 3.14 52.26 34.68
CA PHE A 4 4.16 51.27 34.26
C PHE A 4 3.56 49.85 34.19
N LEU A 5 2.54 49.56 34.98
CA LEU A 5 1.87 48.27 34.97
C LEU A 5 1.06 48.05 33.70
N TYR A 6 0.39 49.11 33.21
CA TYR A 6 -0.42 49.04 31.97
C TYR A 6 0.44 48.94 30.71
N THR A 7 1.60 49.58 30.67
CA THR A 7 2.54 49.43 29.54
C THR A 7 3.21 48.06 29.50
N ALA A 8 3.50 47.44 30.65
CA ALA A 8 4.03 46.08 30.70
C ALA A 8 2.95 45.04 30.31
N LEU A 9 1.69 45.26 30.68
CA LEU A 9 0.55 44.38 30.36
C LEU A 9 0.20 44.46 28.86
N SER A 10 0.26 45.65 28.23
CA SER A 10 0.01 45.80 26.80
C SER A 10 1.14 45.24 25.93
N LEU A 11 2.37 45.23 26.43
CA LEU A 11 3.50 44.58 25.69
C LEU A 11 3.44 43.06 25.79
N MET A 12 2.89 42.48 26.87
CA MET A 12 2.70 41.01 26.98
C MET A 12 1.57 40.51 26.07
N ILE A 13 0.53 41.29 25.82
CA ILE A 13 -0.56 40.91 24.93
C ILE A 13 -0.13 40.99 23.45
N ALA A 14 0.81 41.86 23.09
CA ALA A 14 1.32 41.96 21.73
C ALA A 14 2.27 40.80 21.35
N PHE A 15 2.87 40.10 22.33
CA PHE A 15 3.75 38.94 22.08
C PHE A 15 3.00 37.61 22.03
N ALA A 16 1.75 37.54 22.49
CA ALA A 16 0.94 36.33 22.45
C ALA A 16 0.22 36.10 21.10
N GLY A 17 0.34 37.02 20.16
CA GLY A 17 -0.34 36.96 18.85
C GLY A 17 0.47 36.32 17.72
N PHE A 18 1.71 35.85 17.94
CA PHE A 18 2.57 35.31 16.88
C PHE A 18 2.95 33.85 17.03
N ILE A 19 2.26 33.07 17.88
CA ILE A 19 2.42 31.61 17.96
C ILE A 19 1.14 30.96 17.50
N SER A 20 0.74 31.20 16.26
CA SER A 20 -0.21 30.37 15.52
C SER A 20 0.21 30.36 14.05
N CYS A 21 1.43 29.89 13.79
CA CYS A 21 1.70 29.19 12.57
C CYS A 21 1.50 27.71 12.91
N SER A 22 0.26 27.22 12.76
CA SER A 22 0.07 25.83 12.41
C SER A 22 0.78 25.67 11.06
N ASP A 23 1.82 24.86 11.01
CA ASP A 23 2.44 24.38 9.78
C ASP A 23 1.43 23.48 9.04
N ASP A 24 0.26 24.04 8.71
CA ASP A 24 -0.74 23.39 7.87
C ASP A 24 -0.20 23.40 6.44
N GLN A 25 0.58 22.35 6.14
CA GLN A 25 1.10 22.16 4.81
C GLN A 25 -0.06 22.08 3.83
N THR A 26 0.05 22.84 2.76
CA THR A 26 -0.93 22.78 1.67
C THR A 26 -0.91 21.37 1.05
N TYR A 27 -2.03 20.96 0.47
CA TYR A 27 -2.11 19.68 -0.23
C TYR A 27 -1.04 19.53 -1.34
N ALA A 28 -0.69 20.63 -2.01
CA ALA A 28 0.38 20.65 -3.02
C ALA A 28 1.76 20.33 -2.41
N GLU A 29 2.07 20.88 -1.24
CA GLU A 29 3.32 20.59 -0.52
C GLU A 29 3.35 19.16 0.00
N GLN A 30 2.22 18.64 0.49
CA GLN A 30 2.11 17.23 0.92
C GLN A 30 2.34 16.28 -0.26
N LYS A 31 1.76 16.53 -1.43
CA LYS A 31 2.03 15.75 -2.65
C LYS A 31 3.48 15.84 -3.12
N ASP A 32 4.11 16.98 -2.99
CA ASP A 32 5.54 17.12 -3.32
C ASP A 32 6.43 16.32 -2.36
N LYS A 33 6.08 16.29 -1.07
CA LYS A 33 6.73 15.40 -0.08
C LYS A 33 6.55 13.93 -0.41
N GLU A 34 5.32 13.51 -0.73
CA GLU A 34 5.02 12.14 -1.14
C GLU A 34 5.89 11.72 -2.33
N ARG A 35 5.91 12.55 -3.39
CA ARG A 35 6.71 12.29 -4.58
C ARG A 35 8.19 12.14 -4.26
N LYS A 36 8.75 13.06 -3.45
CA LYS A 36 10.16 12.99 -3.01
C LYS A 36 10.45 11.74 -2.18
N ALA A 37 9.50 11.32 -1.34
CA ALA A 37 9.64 10.10 -0.54
C ALA A 37 9.64 8.85 -1.42
N VAL A 38 8.78 8.77 -2.44
CA VAL A 38 8.78 7.69 -3.43
C VAL A 38 10.10 7.69 -4.21
N ASP A 39 10.54 8.85 -4.74
CA ASP A 39 11.80 8.97 -5.48
C ASP A 39 13.03 8.55 -4.66
N ALA A 40 13.03 8.84 -3.37
CA ALA A 40 14.08 8.41 -2.45
C ALA A 40 14.01 6.91 -2.16
N PHE A 41 12.80 6.36 -1.98
CA PHE A 41 12.56 4.94 -1.73
C PHE A 41 13.01 4.08 -2.91
N LEU A 42 12.73 4.49 -4.15
CA LEU A 42 13.15 3.78 -5.36
C LEU A 42 14.67 3.61 -5.47
N LYS A 43 15.44 4.56 -4.94
CA LYS A 43 16.91 4.63 -5.06
C LYS A 43 17.65 4.06 -3.86
N ARG A 44 16.94 3.70 -2.80
CA ARG A 44 17.51 3.26 -1.53
C ARG A 44 17.36 1.74 -1.39
N ASP A 45 18.38 1.08 -0.85
CA ASP A 45 18.23 -0.29 -0.37
C ASP A 45 17.51 -0.25 0.98
N VAL A 46 16.26 -0.74 0.99
CA VAL A 46 15.37 -0.69 2.16
C VAL A 46 15.20 -2.08 2.72
N THR A 47 15.52 -2.25 3.99
CA THR A 47 15.19 -3.46 4.78
C THR A 47 14.05 -3.13 5.72
N ILE A 48 12.90 -3.77 5.53
CA ILE A 48 11.76 -3.65 6.42
C ILE A 48 11.93 -4.66 7.55
N VAL A 49 11.91 -4.16 8.78
CA VAL A 49 12.08 -4.99 9.99
C VAL A 49 10.79 -5.04 10.79
N GLY A 50 10.56 -6.17 11.45
CA GLY A 50 9.43 -6.36 12.36
C GLY A 50 9.68 -5.74 13.73
N PRO A 51 8.65 -5.71 14.59
CA PRO A 51 8.76 -5.19 15.96
C PRO A 51 9.81 -5.92 16.81
N SER A 52 10.12 -7.17 16.49
CA SER A 52 11.14 -7.99 17.18
C SER A 52 12.55 -7.80 16.60
N GLY A 53 12.72 -6.93 15.59
CA GLY A 53 13.98 -6.71 14.89
C GLY A 53 14.29 -7.77 13.81
N ASP A 54 13.35 -8.66 13.52
CA ASP A 54 13.43 -9.63 12.43
C ASP A 54 13.29 -8.96 11.07
N THR A 55 14.10 -9.37 10.10
CA THR A 55 13.96 -8.91 8.72
C THR A 55 12.72 -9.55 8.10
N ILE A 56 11.77 -8.70 7.67
CA ILE A 56 10.54 -9.12 7.02
C ILE A 56 10.73 -9.14 5.49
N CYS A 57 11.26 -8.06 4.95
CA CYS A 57 11.39 -7.87 3.51
C CYS A 57 12.61 -7.00 3.18
N ASN A 58 13.39 -7.46 2.20
CA ASN A 58 14.41 -6.64 1.52
C ASN A 58 13.85 -6.15 0.20
N VAL A 59 13.76 -4.83 0.01
CA VAL A 59 13.21 -4.24 -1.20
C VAL A 59 14.29 -4.05 -2.26
N GLY A 60 15.51 -3.64 -1.85
CA GLY A 60 16.61 -3.31 -2.75
C GLY A 60 16.38 -2.02 -3.54
N VAL A 61 17.38 -1.61 -4.33
CA VAL A 61 17.26 -0.49 -5.28
C VAL A 61 16.37 -0.91 -6.43
N ILE A 62 15.35 -0.11 -6.72
CA ILE A 62 14.29 -0.44 -7.70
C ILE A 62 14.66 0.07 -9.09
N ASN A 63 14.54 -0.80 -10.08
CA ASN A 63 14.62 -0.47 -11.49
C ASN A 63 13.20 -0.28 -12.06
N VAL A 64 12.85 0.96 -12.41
CA VAL A 64 11.52 1.28 -12.93
C VAL A 64 11.47 1.05 -14.42
N ILE A 65 10.51 0.24 -14.87
CA ILE A 65 10.24 -0.01 -16.29
C ILE A 65 8.90 0.62 -16.71
N THR A 66 8.76 0.86 -18.02
CA THR A 66 7.52 1.38 -18.60
C THR A 66 6.47 0.28 -18.74
N GLU A 67 5.18 0.68 -18.88
CA GLU A 67 4.10 -0.26 -19.21
C GLU A 67 4.35 -1.01 -20.52
N GLN A 68 4.92 -0.33 -21.52
CA GLN A 68 5.26 -0.97 -22.79
C GLN A 68 6.30 -2.07 -22.60
N THR A 69 7.39 -1.79 -21.88
CA THR A 69 8.40 -2.80 -21.55
C THR A 69 7.80 -3.98 -20.81
N PHE A 70 6.92 -3.73 -19.84
CA PHE A 70 6.22 -4.76 -19.10
C PHE A 70 5.35 -5.65 -20.00
N LEU A 71 4.61 -5.05 -20.94
CA LEU A 71 3.79 -5.80 -21.91
C LEU A 71 4.66 -6.62 -22.86
N ASP A 72 5.76 -6.07 -23.35
CA ASP A 72 6.72 -6.75 -24.23
C ASP A 72 7.40 -7.96 -23.54
N GLN A 73 7.49 -7.92 -22.20
CA GLN A 73 7.97 -9.01 -21.34
C GLN A 73 6.85 -10.00 -20.92
N ASP A 74 5.79 -10.12 -21.70
CA ASP A 74 4.62 -10.98 -21.38
C ASP A 74 3.96 -10.61 -20.02
N SER A 75 3.91 -9.32 -19.70
CA SER A 75 3.38 -8.78 -18.44
C SER A 75 4.04 -9.41 -17.21
N THR A 76 5.37 -9.50 -17.22
CA THR A 76 6.23 -9.91 -16.09
C THR A 76 7.22 -8.81 -15.74
N THR A 77 7.83 -8.94 -14.57
CA THR A 77 8.95 -8.12 -14.13
C THR A 77 10.16 -9.01 -13.88
N ASN A 78 11.36 -8.56 -14.23
CA ASN A 78 12.60 -9.30 -14.00
C ASN A 78 13.03 -9.09 -12.53
N LEU A 79 13.07 -10.18 -11.76
CA LEU A 79 13.44 -10.15 -10.35
C LEU A 79 14.94 -9.92 -10.12
N GLU A 80 15.80 -10.41 -11.03
CA GLU A 80 17.27 -10.23 -10.93
C GLU A 80 17.63 -8.75 -11.07
N ASN A 81 16.89 -8.01 -11.91
CA ASN A 81 17.04 -6.58 -12.10
C ASN A 81 16.19 -5.74 -11.13
N ASN A 82 15.47 -6.35 -10.21
CA ASN A 82 14.52 -5.71 -9.30
C ASN A 82 13.56 -4.74 -10.01
N GLU A 83 12.96 -5.20 -11.12
CA GLU A 83 12.09 -4.38 -11.95
C GLU A 83 10.72 -4.16 -11.32
N TYR A 84 10.25 -2.91 -11.39
CA TYR A 84 8.88 -2.50 -11.08
C TYR A 84 8.31 -1.73 -12.27
N VAL A 85 7.14 -2.15 -12.77
CA VAL A 85 6.40 -1.36 -13.77
C VAL A 85 5.70 -0.19 -13.11
N LEU A 86 5.81 1.00 -13.71
CA LEU A 86 5.02 2.16 -13.32
C LEU A 86 3.77 2.26 -14.20
N PHE A 87 2.59 2.18 -13.59
CA PHE A 87 1.32 2.49 -14.24
C PHE A 87 1.06 4.00 -14.20
N ALA A 88 1.21 4.65 -15.35
CA ALA A 88 1.17 6.12 -15.44
C ALA A 88 -0.21 6.71 -15.11
N ASN A 89 -1.29 5.94 -15.29
CA ASN A 89 -2.67 6.38 -15.06
C ASN A 89 -3.00 6.61 -13.58
N ASN A 90 -2.38 5.85 -12.67
CA ASN A 90 -2.66 5.90 -11.23
C ASN A 90 -1.41 6.01 -10.33
N GLY A 91 -0.22 6.02 -10.93
CA GLY A 91 1.05 6.18 -10.21
C GLY A 91 1.48 4.96 -9.37
N ILE A 92 0.85 3.80 -9.56
CA ILE A 92 1.22 2.57 -8.85
C ILE A 92 2.46 1.95 -9.50
N TYR A 93 3.43 1.55 -8.66
CA TYR A 93 4.54 0.70 -9.09
C TYR A 93 4.26 -0.74 -8.69
N MET A 94 4.53 -1.70 -9.56
CA MET A 94 4.26 -3.11 -9.31
C MET A 94 5.43 -4.00 -9.74
N GLN A 95 5.83 -4.91 -8.85
CA GLN A 95 6.69 -6.06 -9.15
C GLN A 95 5.87 -7.33 -8.97
N ILE A 96 5.88 -8.20 -9.97
CA ILE A 96 5.32 -9.55 -9.87
C ILE A 96 6.43 -10.49 -9.41
N VAL A 97 6.44 -10.82 -8.11
CA VAL A 97 7.40 -11.77 -7.54
C VAL A 97 7.07 -13.20 -7.96
N ARG A 98 5.77 -13.53 -7.97
CA ARG A 98 5.23 -14.81 -8.46
C ARG A 98 3.87 -14.56 -9.08
N ARG A 99 3.65 -15.10 -10.28
CA ARG A 99 2.35 -14.96 -10.96
C ARG A 99 1.23 -15.74 -10.31
N GLY A 100 1.56 -16.76 -9.53
CA GLY A 100 0.58 -17.66 -8.94
C GLY A 100 0.17 -18.81 -9.86
N VAL A 101 -0.69 -19.68 -9.32
CA VAL A 101 -1.22 -20.88 -9.98
C VAL A 101 -2.73 -20.77 -10.23
N GLY A 102 -3.30 -21.70 -10.98
CA GLY A 102 -4.72 -21.73 -11.32
C GLY A 102 -5.10 -20.65 -12.33
N GLU A 103 -6.29 -20.09 -12.16
CA GLU A 103 -6.88 -19.16 -13.13
C GLU A 103 -6.86 -17.71 -12.61
N LYS A 104 -6.95 -16.77 -13.53
CA LYS A 104 -7.27 -15.37 -13.24
C LYS A 104 -8.76 -15.24 -12.91
N VAL A 105 -9.16 -14.16 -12.25
CA VAL A 105 -10.59 -13.81 -12.11
C VAL A 105 -11.14 -13.45 -13.48
N ALA A 106 -11.94 -14.35 -14.06
CA ALA A 106 -12.47 -14.17 -15.41
C ALA A 106 -13.51 -13.05 -15.48
N LYS A 107 -13.73 -12.51 -16.69
CA LYS A 107 -14.76 -11.48 -16.92
C LYS A 107 -16.14 -11.98 -16.50
N GLY A 108 -16.88 -11.17 -15.78
CA GLY A 108 -18.20 -11.48 -15.25
C GLY A 108 -18.18 -12.34 -13.97
N GLN A 109 -17.01 -12.69 -13.44
CA GLN A 109 -16.91 -13.51 -12.23
C GLN A 109 -16.65 -12.66 -11.00
N THR A 110 -17.14 -13.17 -9.86
CA THR A 110 -16.77 -12.74 -8.52
C THR A 110 -16.03 -13.88 -7.83
N ARG A 111 -14.89 -13.57 -7.19
CA ARG A 111 -14.08 -14.54 -6.44
C ARG A 111 -13.75 -13.98 -5.05
N GLN A 112 -13.71 -14.86 -4.06
CA GLN A 112 -13.19 -14.54 -2.74
C GLN A 112 -11.69 -14.85 -2.71
N ILE A 113 -10.88 -13.83 -2.42
CA ILE A 113 -9.42 -13.90 -2.43
C ILE A 113 -8.92 -13.58 -1.02
N ALA A 114 -8.22 -14.54 -0.42
CA ALA A 114 -7.51 -14.35 0.84
C ALA A 114 -6.15 -13.71 0.57
N CYS A 115 -5.85 -12.65 1.30
CA CYS A 115 -4.60 -11.90 1.22
C CYS A 115 -3.83 -11.94 2.54
N ARG A 116 -2.51 -12.18 2.42
CA ARG A 116 -1.53 -11.98 3.50
C ARG A 116 -0.57 -10.91 3.05
N PHE A 117 -0.28 -9.93 3.90
CA PHE A 117 0.46 -8.74 3.47
C PHE A 117 1.30 -8.11 4.57
N ILE A 118 2.20 -7.25 4.15
CA ILE A 118 2.80 -6.19 4.96
C ILE A 118 2.46 -4.84 4.32
N GLU A 119 2.24 -3.83 5.14
CA GLU A 119 2.05 -2.44 4.77
C GLU A 119 3.09 -1.56 5.46
N TYR A 120 3.87 -0.83 4.67
CA TYR A 120 4.92 0.03 5.16
C TYR A 120 4.71 1.46 4.65
N ASN A 121 4.67 2.42 5.57
CA ASN A 121 4.57 3.84 5.24
C ASN A 121 5.93 4.36 4.78
N ILE A 122 6.05 4.68 3.50
CA ILE A 122 7.31 5.13 2.90
C ILE A 122 7.72 6.50 3.44
N LEU A 123 6.76 7.42 3.65
CA LEU A 123 7.04 8.76 4.17
C LEU A 123 7.45 8.73 5.64
N GLY A 124 6.77 7.89 6.44
CA GLY A 124 7.03 7.73 7.87
C GLY A 124 8.13 6.72 8.20
N ASP A 125 8.71 6.05 7.19
CA ASP A 125 9.76 5.03 7.31
C ASP A 125 9.42 3.96 8.37
N SER A 126 8.17 3.46 8.34
CA SER A 126 7.64 2.59 9.41
C SER A 126 6.66 1.53 8.92
N LEU A 127 6.75 0.34 9.52
CA LEU A 127 5.77 -0.73 9.35
C LEU A 127 4.43 -0.29 9.99
N GLN A 128 3.36 -0.23 9.20
CA GLN A 128 2.05 0.22 9.65
C GLN A 128 1.15 -0.95 10.06
N LEU A 129 1.07 -1.96 9.21
CA LEU A 129 0.18 -3.08 9.39
C LEU A 129 0.76 -4.33 8.74
N ARG A 130 0.49 -5.50 9.32
CA ARG A 130 0.86 -6.79 8.74
C ARG A 130 -0.08 -7.90 9.18
N ASN A 131 -0.28 -8.90 8.33
CA ASN A 131 -0.94 -10.15 8.66
C ASN A 131 -0.25 -11.37 8.02
N ASP A 132 0.99 -11.18 7.56
CA ASP A 132 1.79 -12.22 6.90
C ASP A 132 2.17 -13.39 7.82
N VAL A 133 2.16 -13.18 9.13
CA VAL A 133 2.42 -14.22 10.13
C VAL A 133 1.11 -14.78 10.69
N SER A 134 0.71 -15.98 10.24
CA SER A 134 -0.56 -16.61 10.62
C SER A 134 -0.69 -16.95 12.12
N TYR A 135 0.43 -17.09 12.84
CA TYR A 135 0.41 -17.30 14.28
C TYR A 135 -0.17 -16.12 15.07
N TRP A 136 0.09 -14.89 14.60
CA TRP A 136 -0.38 -13.65 15.25
C TRP A 136 -1.69 -13.15 14.68
N HIS A 137 -1.97 -13.49 13.42
CA HIS A 137 -3.15 -13.07 12.67
C HIS A 137 -3.81 -14.30 12.06
N THR A 138 -4.77 -14.89 12.77
CA THR A 138 -5.44 -16.14 12.35
C THR A 138 -6.20 -15.93 11.04
N ASN A 139 -6.91 -14.81 10.89
CA ASN A 139 -7.69 -14.51 9.71
C ASN A 139 -6.84 -13.77 8.67
N PRO A 140 -6.81 -14.23 7.39
CA PRO A 140 -6.33 -13.42 6.29
C PRO A 140 -7.32 -12.29 6.01
N ASP A 141 -6.88 -11.25 5.30
CA ASP A 141 -7.81 -10.28 4.73
C ASP A 141 -8.49 -10.89 3.51
N ILE A 142 -9.79 -11.11 3.60
CA ILE A 142 -10.57 -11.69 2.50
C ILE A 142 -11.27 -10.56 1.76
N MET A 143 -11.06 -10.51 0.44
CA MET A 143 -11.76 -9.59 -0.44
C MET A 143 -12.63 -10.34 -1.45
N ALA A 144 -13.90 -9.95 -1.56
CA ALA A 144 -14.79 -10.36 -2.66
C ALA A 144 -14.51 -9.44 -3.85
N VAL A 145 -13.90 -10.00 -4.89
CA VAL A 145 -13.47 -9.25 -6.08
C VAL A 145 -14.34 -9.63 -7.27
N THR A 146 -14.84 -8.62 -7.98
CA THR A 146 -15.61 -8.77 -9.22
C THR A 146 -14.84 -8.19 -10.39
N ASN A 147 -14.74 -8.96 -11.48
CA ASN A 147 -14.20 -8.49 -12.76
C ASN A 147 -15.35 -8.14 -13.70
N THR A 148 -15.67 -6.85 -13.84
CA THR A 148 -16.68 -6.36 -14.79
C THR A 148 -15.99 -5.92 -16.08
N SER A 149 -15.97 -6.80 -17.08
CA SER A 149 -15.42 -6.51 -18.41
C SER A 149 -13.96 -6.06 -18.45
N GLY A 150 -13.16 -6.48 -17.46
CA GLY A 150 -11.75 -6.11 -17.33
C GLY A 150 -11.47 -5.05 -16.26
N THR A 151 -12.53 -4.41 -15.72
CA THR A 151 -12.42 -3.52 -14.55
C THR A 151 -12.66 -4.32 -13.29
N PHE A 152 -11.76 -4.18 -12.33
CA PHE A 152 -11.84 -4.86 -11.05
C PHE A 152 -12.41 -3.93 -9.98
N SER A 153 -13.32 -4.47 -9.16
CA SER A 153 -13.81 -3.84 -7.94
C SER A 153 -13.80 -4.88 -6.82
N GLY A 154 -13.72 -4.45 -5.57
CA GLY A 154 -13.66 -5.36 -4.45
C GLY A 154 -14.20 -4.78 -3.16
N ARG A 155 -14.63 -5.67 -2.25
CA ARG A 155 -15.00 -5.34 -0.86
C ARG A 155 -14.31 -6.32 0.07
N PHE A 156 -13.78 -5.82 1.17
CA PHE A 156 -13.30 -6.63 2.28
C PHE A 156 -14.47 -7.31 2.99
N VAL A 157 -14.26 -8.53 3.45
CA VAL A 157 -15.21 -9.23 4.32
C VAL A 157 -15.21 -8.57 5.69
N THR A 158 -16.40 -8.33 6.22
CA THR A 158 -16.65 -7.67 7.52
C THR A 158 -17.17 -8.65 8.58
N GLY A 159 -17.44 -8.16 9.79
CA GLY A 159 -17.93 -8.97 10.90
C GLY A 159 -16.84 -9.86 11.52
N ASP A 160 -17.21 -11.05 11.99
CA ASP A 160 -16.31 -11.97 12.72
C ASP A 160 -15.12 -12.47 11.90
N MET A 161 -15.24 -12.42 10.56
CA MET A 161 -14.20 -12.81 9.62
C MET A 161 -13.39 -11.63 9.08
N ALA A 162 -13.61 -10.42 9.62
CA ALA A 162 -12.90 -9.22 9.18
C ALA A 162 -11.40 -9.36 9.35
N GLY A 163 -10.66 -9.04 8.29
CA GLY A 163 -9.20 -8.99 8.32
C GLY A 163 -8.66 -7.68 8.90
N SER A 164 -7.34 -7.59 8.95
CA SER A 164 -6.61 -6.48 9.58
C SER A 164 -6.90 -5.13 8.92
N MET A 165 -7.06 -5.09 7.58
CA MET A 165 -7.36 -3.85 6.85
C MET A 165 -8.68 -3.23 7.32
N TYR A 166 -9.76 -4.03 7.32
CA TYR A 166 -11.06 -3.53 7.78
C TYR A 166 -11.05 -3.16 9.26
N GLN A 167 -10.43 -3.99 10.11
CA GLN A 167 -10.35 -3.72 11.55
C GLN A 167 -9.58 -2.43 11.86
N THR A 168 -8.54 -2.13 11.08
CA THR A 168 -7.68 -0.96 11.31
C THR A 168 -8.25 0.32 10.70
N TYR A 169 -8.74 0.25 9.46
CA TYR A 169 -9.14 1.43 8.68
C TYR A 169 -10.65 1.64 8.56
N GLY A 170 -11.47 0.63 8.93
CA GLY A 170 -12.92 0.71 8.88
C GLY A 170 -13.49 0.80 7.46
N GLU A 171 -12.69 0.53 6.43
CA GLU A 171 -13.07 0.70 5.02
C GLU A 171 -13.39 -0.66 4.39
N GLU A 172 -14.64 -0.81 3.89
CA GLU A 172 -15.05 -2.02 3.19
C GLU A 172 -14.51 -2.10 1.77
N LYS A 173 -14.35 -0.94 1.12
CA LYS A 173 -13.87 -0.89 -0.26
C LYS A 173 -12.41 -1.31 -0.32
N VAL A 174 -12.09 -2.24 -1.21
CA VAL A 174 -10.70 -2.60 -1.50
C VAL A 174 -10.03 -1.45 -2.22
N LEU A 175 -8.86 -1.05 -1.73
CA LEU A 175 -8.06 0.03 -2.32
C LEU A 175 -7.61 -0.34 -3.75
N GLU A 176 -7.48 0.68 -4.60
CA GLU A 176 -7.12 0.49 -6.01
C GLU A 176 -5.75 -0.22 -6.15
N GLY A 177 -4.81 0.11 -5.28
CA GLY A 177 -3.49 -0.53 -5.24
C GLY A 177 -3.54 -2.05 -5.17
N TRP A 178 -4.46 -2.62 -4.37
CA TRP A 178 -4.58 -4.08 -4.23
C TRP A 178 -5.32 -4.75 -5.40
N LEU A 179 -6.10 -4.00 -6.16
CA LEU A 179 -6.78 -4.49 -7.35
C LEU A 179 -5.88 -4.46 -8.61
N ALA A 180 -4.90 -3.58 -8.64
CA ALA A 180 -4.01 -3.38 -9.79
C ALA A 180 -3.30 -4.64 -10.31
N PRO A 181 -2.86 -5.61 -9.47
CA PRO A 181 -2.22 -6.83 -9.95
C PRO A 181 -3.16 -7.85 -10.62
N LEU A 182 -4.45 -7.81 -10.32
CA LEU A 182 -5.41 -8.87 -10.68
C LEU A 182 -5.52 -9.17 -12.20
N PRO A 183 -5.34 -8.21 -13.11
CA PRO A 183 -5.27 -8.51 -14.55
C PRO A 183 -4.09 -9.41 -14.94
N TYR A 184 -3.03 -9.43 -14.12
CA TYR A 184 -1.74 -10.03 -14.47
C TYR A 184 -1.42 -11.32 -13.72
N ILE A 185 -1.99 -11.51 -12.52
CA ILE A 185 -1.73 -12.65 -11.63
C ILE A 185 -2.82 -13.72 -11.71
N ARG A 186 -2.49 -14.92 -11.25
CA ARG A 186 -3.41 -16.04 -11.07
C ARG A 186 -3.68 -16.24 -9.60
N VAL A 187 -4.92 -16.38 -9.21
CA VAL A 187 -5.33 -16.39 -7.80
C VAL A 187 -5.69 -17.78 -7.27
N GLY A 188 -5.38 -18.84 -8.04
CA GLY A 188 -5.70 -20.22 -7.66
C GLY A 188 -4.97 -20.66 -6.39
N ARG A 189 -5.42 -21.81 -5.89
CA ARG A 189 -4.85 -22.44 -4.68
C ARG A 189 -3.64 -23.28 -5.02
N GLN A 190 -2.70 -23.34 -4.10
CA GLN A 190 -1.60 -24.31 -4.18
C GLN A 190 -2.17 -25.72 -4.01
N THR A 191 -2.05 -26.56 -5.03
CA THR A 191 -2.51 -27.95 -5.05
C THR A 191 -1.38 -28.94 -5.16
N THR A 192 -0.18 -28.49 -5.52
CA THR A 192 1.05 -29.29 -5.60
C THR A 192 2.18 -28.66 -4.79
N ALA A 193 3.21 -29.40 -4.49
CA ALA A 193 4.37 -28.91 -3.73
C ALA A 193 5.15 -27.82 -4.50
N GLU A 194 5.13 -27.88 -5.86
CA GLU A 194 5.84 -26.96 -6.75
C GLU A 194 4.99 -25.71 -7.08
N GLY A 195 3.67 -25.80 -6.84
CA GLY A 195 2.75 -24.69 -7.10
C GLY A 195 2.90 -23.59 -6.07
N GLU A 196 3.19 -22.37 -6.49
CA GLU A 196 3.29 -21.21 -5.62
C GLU A 196 2.13 -20.23 -5.84
N ILE A 197 1.56 -19.73 -4.74
CA ILE A 197 0.52 -18.69 -4.79
C ILE A 197 1.11 -17.37 -5.27
N ALA A 198 0.25 -16.50 -5.83
CA ALA A 198 0.68 -15.20 -6.32
C ALA A 198 1.27 -14.34 -5.21
N LYS A 199 2.36 -13.64 -5.55
CA LYS A 199 3.03 -12.68 -4.67
C LYS A 199 3.43 -11.45 -5.47
N VAL A 200 3.04 -10.29 -5.00
CA VAL A 200 3.40 -9.02 -5.62
C VAL A 200 3.96 -8.03 -4.61
N ARG A 201 4.74 -7.08 -5.10
CA ARG A 201 5.18 -5.90 -4.36
C ARG A 201 4.63 -4.66 -5.05
N LEU A 202 4.15 -3.71 -4.27
CA LEU A 202 3.52 -2.51 -4.77
C LEU A 202 4.06 -1.28 -4.05
N ILE A 203 4.22 -0.17 -4.79
CA ILE A 203 4.27 1.16 -4.19
C ILE A 203 2.98 1.85 -4.62
N VAL A 204 2.17 2.23 -3.65
CA VAL A 204 0.82 2.75 -3.86
C VAL A 204 0.77 4.19 -3.36
N PRO A 205 0.55 5.17 -4.23
CA PRO A 205 0.40 6.56 -3.83
C PRO A 205 -0.88 6.74 -3.00
N HIS A 206 -0.96 7.82 -2.24
CA HIS A 206 -2.11 8.11 -1.38
C HIS A 206 -3.45 8.06 -2.13
N THR A 207 -3.49 8.47 -3.40
CA THR A 207 -4.71 8.50 -4.23
C THR A 207 -5.28 7.13 -4.54
N ALA A 208 -4.45 6.08 -4.50
CA ALA A 208 -4.82 4.68 -4.76
C ALA A 208 -4.71 3.80 -3.51
N GLY A 209 -4.37 4.42 -2.35
CA GLY A 209 -4.17 3.79 -1.06
C GLY A 209 -5.44 3.67 -0.23
N GLN A 210 -5.28 3.22 1.02
CA GLN A 210 -6.36 3.17 2.03
C GLN A 210 -6.70 4.57 2.55
N SER A 211 -7.86 4.72 3.22
CA SER A 211 -8.42 6.01 3.63
C SER A 211 -7.50 6.88 4.49
N ASN A 212 -6.72 6.27 5.38
CA ASN A 212 -5.79 7.00 6.23
C ASN A 212 -4.60 7.55 5.42
N ALA A 213 -4.05 6.76 4.48
CA ALA A 213 -3.03 7.23 3.55
C ALA A 213 -3.55 8.35 2.64
N ALA A 214 -4.78 8.21 2.16
CA ALA A 214 -5.45 9.23 1.33
C ALA A 214 -5.63 10.55 2.08
N SER A 215 -6.06 10.49 3.35
CA SER A 215 -6.31 11.68 4.18
C SER A 215 -5.02 12.38 4.62
N ASN A 216 -3.93 11.65 4.81
CA ASN A 216 -2.66 12.17 5.32
C ASN A 216 -1.56 12.26 4.25
N VAL A 217 -1.89 12.01 3.00
CA VAL A 217 -1.04 12.14 1.81
C VAL A 217 0.33 11.45 1.98
N TYR A 218 0.30 10.12 2.19
CA TYR A 218 1.53 9.33 2.22
C TYR A 218 1.44 8.07 1.35
N PRO A 219 2.55 7.67 0.70
CA PRO A 219 2.59 6.46 -0.09
C PRO A 219 2.88 5.24 0.79
N CYS A 220 2.33 4.09 0.41
CA CYS A 220 2.61 2.83 1.07
C CYS A 220 3.33 1.84 0.15
N PHE A 221 4.29 1.10 0.72
CA PHE A 221 4.80 -0.12 0.11
C PHE A 221 4.02 -1.30 0.68
N TYR A 222 3.64 -2.23 -0.20
CA TYR A 222 3.01 -3.50 0.15
C TYR A 222 3.80 -4.67 -0.42
N GLU A 223 3.90 -5.78 0.32
CA GLU A 223 4.15 -7.10 -0.22
C GLU A 223 2.92 -7.94 0.08
N ILE A 224 2.27 -8.51 -0.95
CA ILE A 224 0.97 -9.16 -0.82
C ILE A 224 0.98 -10.53 -1.47
N LEU A 225 0.42 -11.52 -0.76
CA LEU A 225 0.09 -12.85 -1.26
C LEU A 225 -1.41 -12.90 -1.61
N TYR A 226 -1.76 -13.50 -2.74
CA TYR A 226 -3.16 -13.68 -3.18
C TYR A 226 -3.45 -15.15 -3.38
N GLN A 227 -4.54 -15.63 -2.80
CA GLN A 227 -5.00 -17.00 -2.95
C GLN A 227 -6.52 -17.05 -2.86
N GLU A 228 -7.18 -17.75 -3.79
CA GLU A 228 -8.63 -18.00 -3.74
C GLU A 228 -9.01 -18.74 -2.46
N CYS A 229 -10.11 -18.33 -1.82
CA CYS A 229 -10.68 -19.04 -0.66
C CYS A 229 -11.20 -20.42 -1.04
N ARG A 230 -11.41 -21.29 -0.06
CA ARG A 230 -12.20 -22.52 -0.26
C ARG A 230 -13.67 -22.14 -0.34
N ASP A 231 -14.37 -22.76 -1.26
CA ASP A 231 -15.83 -22.79 -1.29
C ASP A 231 -16.38 -23.47 -0.03
#